data_7d4da6172748023e45bf555263e6ec7d
#
_entry.id   7d4da6172748023e45bf555263e6ec7d
#
_cell.length_a   1.000
_cell.length_b   1.000
_cell.length_c   1.000
_cell.angle_alpha   90.00
_cell.angle_beta   90.00
_cell.angle_gamma   90.00
#
_symmetry.space_group_name_H-M   'P 1'
#
loop_
_entity.id
_entity.type
_entity.pdbx_description
1 polymer ?
#
loop_
_entity_poly.entity_id
_entity_poly.type
_entity_poly.pdbx_seq_one_letter_code
_entity_poly.pdbx_strand_id
1 'polypeptide(L)'
;EPLHTTGKTSFAIVADLTTWQKCQAEILRYRDVLEAEQLPSYIVADRWKHPEQLREILLKLYNEQHLEGAVFIGDIPIPMIRKAQHMTSAFKMDEKKYPMIRSSVPSDRFYDDFDLKFDFLKQDSLNPLMFYYNLSAVSPQDIRCDIYTGRIKPVISEGLDKYQQIRDYLSKAVAAHQEANRLDQFVSYTGEGSYSNSLTAWRAEQQTLREQLPG
;
A
#
# COMPACT_ATOMS: atom_id res chain seq x y z
N GLU A 1 -16.18 -2.11 13.85
CA GLU A 1 -15.38 -1.88 15.08
C GLU A 1 -14.55 -3.11 15.38
N PRO A 2 -13.40 -2.97 16.05
CA PRO A 2 -12.59 -4.11 16.48
C PRO A 2 -13.31 -4.95 17.52
N LEU A 3 -12.90 -6.22 17.66
CA LEU A 3 -13.43 -7.12 18.69
C LEU A 3 -12.86 -6.79 20.07
N HIS A 4 -11.63 -6.26 20.10
CA HIS A 4 -10.92 -5.92 21.32
C HIS A 4 -10.29 -4.52 21.20
N THR A 5 -10.20 -3.78 22.29
CA THR A 5 -9.63 -2.43 22.35
C THR A 5 -8.39 -2.35 23.24
N THR A 6 -7.80 -3.47 23.60
CA THR A 6 -6.72 -3.58 24.59
C THR A 6 -5.32 -3.47 24.00
N GLY A 7 -5.17 -3.30 22.68
CA GLY A 7 -3.86 -3.10 22.03
C GLY A 7 -3.26 -1.73 22.29
N LYS A 8 -1.93 -1.62 22.19
CA LYS A 8 -1.22 -0.32 22.26
C LYS A 8 -1.45 0.51 21.01
N THR A 9 -1.63 -0.13 19.87
CA THR A 9 -1.83 0.44 18.55
C THR A 9 -3.00 -0.23 17.87
N SER A 10 -3.42 0.26 16.73
CA SER A 10 -4.51 -0.34 15.95
C SER A 10 -4.15 -0.44 14.47
N PHE A 11 -4.94 -1.18 13.72
CA PHE A 11 -4.77 -1.39 12.29
C PHE A 11 -6.07 -1.12 11.52
N ALA A 12 -6.00 -0.66 10.27
CA ALA A 12 -7.15 -0.43 9.43
C ALA A 12 -7.18 -1.40 8.24
N ILE A 13 -8.28 -2.12 8.10
CA ILE A 13 -8.59 -2.93 6.93
C ILE A 13 -9.58 -2.17 6.08
N VAL A 14 -9.11 -1.56 5.01
CA VAL A 14 -9.90 -0.70 4.13
C VAL A 14 -10.31 -1.46 2.88
N ALA A 15 -11.59 -1.44 2.55
CA ALA A 15 -12.09 -2.08 1.33
C ALA A 15 -13.03 -1.13 0.55
N ASP A 16 -13.14 -1.30 -0.77
CA ASP A 16 -14.30 -0.78 -1.47
C ASP A 16 -15.55 -1.60 -1.10
N LEU A 17 -16.72 -0.97 -1.15
CA LEU A 17 -17.95 -1.59 -0.70
C LEU A 17 -18.29 -2.90 -1.44
N THR A 18 -17.97 -2.98 -2.74
CA THR A 18 -18.23 -4.20 -3.52
C THR A 18 -17.29 -5.32 -3.11
N THR A 19 -16.01 -5.01 -2.91
CA THR A 19 -15.03 -5.98 -2.39
C THR A 19 -15.43 -6.45 -1.00
N TRP A 20 -15.83 -5.55 -0.11
CA TRP A 20 -16.38 -5.91 1.19
C TRP A 20 -17.54 -6.91 1.08
N GLN A 21 -18.54 -6.62 0.24
CA GLN A 21 -19.71 -7.49 0.05
C GLN A 21 -19.35 -8.87 -0.52
N LYS A 22 -18.34 -8.95 -1.37
CA LYS A 22 -17.94 -10.20 -2.06
C LYS A 22 -16.92 -11.05 -1.28
N CYS A 23 -16.17 -10.43 -0.36
CA CYS A 23 -15.05 -11.08 0.37
C CYS A 23 -15.20 -10.90 1.88
N GLN A 24 -16.39 -10.62 2.37
CA GLN A 24 -16.63 -10.28 3.78
C GLN A 24 -16.10 -11.35 4.74
N ALA A 25 -16.36 -12.62 4.44
CA ALA A 25 -15.94 -13.72 5.30
C ALA A 25 -14.42 -13.81 5.47
N GLU A 26 -13.69 -13.63 4.38
CA GLU A 26 -12.21 -13.68 4.38
C GLU A 26 -11.61 -12.43 5.05
N ILE A 27 -12.20 -11.26 4.83
CA ILE A 27 -11.79 -10.02 5.50
C ILE A 27 -12.02 -10.13 7.01
N LEU A 28 -13.14 -10.70 7.45
CA LEU A 28 -13.39 -10.93 8.88
C LEU A 28 -12.40 -11.92 9.49
N ARG A 29 -12.09 -13.03 8.81
CA ARG A 29 -11.07 -13.98 9.29
C ARG A 29 -9.69 -13.31 9.38
N TYR A 30 -9.34 -12.46 8.41
CA TYR A 30 -8.08 -11.74 8.44
C TYR A 30 -8.03 -10.78 9.63
N ARG A 31 -9.11 -10.04 9.91
CA ARG A 31 -9.23 -9.24 11.13
C ARG A 31 -9.03 -10.09 12.38
N ASP A 32 -9.70 -11.25 12.44
CA ASP A 32 -9.69 -12.10 13.64
C ASP A 32 -8.27 -12.61 13.98
N VAL A 33 -7.43 -12.92 12.98
CA VAL A 33 -6.03 -13.31 13.25
C VAL A 33 -5.19 -12.15 13.69
N LEU A 34 -5.37 -10.94 13.15
CA LEU A 34 -4.68 -9.74 13.62
C LEU A 34 -5.04 -9.42 15.08
N GLU A 35 -6.31 -9.53 15.43
CA GLU A 35 -6.75 -9.29 16.79
C GLU A 35 -6.31 -10.37 17.78
N ALA A 36 -6.14 -11.61 17.33
CA ALA A 36 -5.52 -12.68 18.13
C ALA A 36 -4.05 -12.36 18.44
N GLU A 37 -3.37 -11.58 17.62
CA GLU A 37 -2.03 -11.04 17.84
C GLU A 37 -2.03 -9.72 18.64
N GLN A 38 -3.16 -9.36 19.23
CA GLN A 38 -3.36 -8.13 20.03
C GLN A 38 -3.28 -6.83 19.23
N LEU A 39 -3.62 -6.88 17.94
CA LEU A 39 -3.71 -5.72 17.06
C LEU A 39 -5.18 -5.41 16.75
N PRO A 40 -5.86 -4.54 17.54
CA PRO A 40 -7.22 -4.10 17.27
C PRO A 40 -7.39 -3.60 15.85
N SER A 41 -8.32 -4.19 15.09
CA SER A 41 -8.41 -3.95 13.65
C SER A 41 -9.75 -3.37 13.23
N TYR A 42 -9.72 -2.15 12.71
CA TYR A 42 -10.89 -1.41 12.22
C TYR A 42 -11.17 -1.78 10.76
N ILE A 43 -12.35 -2.29 10.46
CA ILE A 43 -12.79 -2.49 9.07
C ILE A 43 -13.52 -1.24 8.61
N VAL A 44 -13.03 -0.65 7.52
CA VAL A 44 -13.58 0.55 6.90
C VAL A 44 -13.95 0.23 5.46
N ALA A 45 -15.25 0.20 5.16
CA ALA A 45 -15.74 -0.13 3.82
C ALA A 45 -16.69 0.96 3.33
N ASP A 46 -16.39 1.54 2.17
CA ASP A 46 -17.22 2.58 1.57
C ASP A 46 -17.10 2.58 0.03
N ARG A 47 -17.95 3.40 -0.59
CA ARG A 47 -17.84 3.78 -2.01
C ARG A 47 -16.93 4.99 -2.12
N TRP A 48 -15.66 4.76 -2.20
CA TRP A 48 -14.65 5.82 -2.24
C TRP A 48 -14.81 6.68 -3.49
N LYS A 49 -15.23 7.92 -3.30
CA LYS A 49 -15.36 8.89 -4.41
C LYS A 49 -14.08 9.67 -4.64
N HIS A 50 -13.37 9.99 -3.56
CA HIS A 50 -12.13 10.78 -3.57
C HIS A 50 -11.13 10.23 -2.56
N PRO A 51 -9.83 10.32 -2.82
CA PRO A 51 -8.79 9.88 -1.89
C PRO A 51 -8.86 10.59 -0.52
N GLU A 52 -9.25 11.85 -0.50
CA GLU A 52 -9.35 12.66 0.72
C GLU A 52 -10.28 12.04 1.76
N GLN A 53 -11.39 11.44 1.34
CA GLN A 53 -12.34 10.80 2.26
C GLN A 53 -11.66 9.69 3.07
N LEU A 54 -10.86 8.85 2.41
CA LEU A 54 -10.11 7.80 3.09
C LEU A 54 -9.01 8.40 3.97
N ARG A 55 -8.27 9.38 3.46
CA ARG A 55 -7.21 10.03 4.23
C ARG A 55 -7.71 10.64 5.54
N GLU A 56 -8.86 11.31 5.51
CA GLU A 56 -9.49 11.89 6.70
C GLU A 56 -9.86 10.83 7.74
N ILE A 57 -10.38 9.68 7.30
CA ILE A 57 -10.70 8.55 8.19
C ILE A 57 -9.42 7.97 8.80
N LEU A 58 -8.37 7.77 8.01
CA LEU A 58 -7.09 7.26 8.52
C LEU A 58 -6.46 8.22 9.52
N LEU A 59 -6.46 9.52 9.22
CA LEU A 59 -5.97 10.56 10.14
C LEU A 59 -6.77 10.57 11.45
N LYS A 60 -8.09 10.40 11.38
CA LYS A 60 -8.93 10.29 12.58
C LYS A 60 -8.57 9.07 13.40
N LEU A 61 -8.41 7.90 12.77
CA LEU A 61 -7.99 6.67 13.46
C LEU A 61 -6.58 6.82 14.05
N TYR A 62 -5.67 7.48 13.34
CA TYR A 62 -4.33 7.77 13.83
C TYR A 62 -4.35 8.59 15.13
N ASN A 63 -5.12 9.67 15.15
CA ASN A 63 -5.22 10.56 16.28
C ASN A 63 -5.99 9.97 17.49
N GLU A 64 -7.06 9.21 17.21
CA GLU A 64 -8.00 8.77 18.24
C GLU A 64 -7.76 7.32 18.69
N GLN A 65 -7.17 6.47 17.82
CA GLN A 65 -7.08 5.04 18.01
C GLN A 65 -5.65 4.51 17.87
N HIS A 66 -4.65 5.40 17.80
CA HIS A 66 -3.23 5.02 17.65
C HIS A 66 -2.99 4.09 16.46
N LEU A 67 -3.56 4.44 15.30
CA LEU A 67 -3.39 3.67 14.08
C LEU A 67 -1.91 3.57 13.72
N GLU A 68 -1.38 2.34 13.55
CA GLU A 68 0.00 2.11 13.13
C GLU A 68 0.12 1.70 11.66
N GLY A 69 -0.96 1.20 11.06
CA GLY A 69 -0.93 0.75 9.66
C GLY A 69 -2.29 0.50 9.06
N ALA A 70 -2.31 0.34 7.73
CA ALA A 70 -3.50 0.04 6.97
C ALA A 70 -3.24 -0.89 5.78
N VAL A 71 -4.22 -1.74 5.44
CA VAL A 71 -4.25 -2.49 4.19
C VAL A 71 -5.43 -2.05 3.34
N PHE A 72 -5.16 -1.79 2.05
CA PHE A 72 -6.15 -1.37 1.07
C PHE A 72 -6.54 -2.54 0.16
N ILE A 73 -7.78 -3.00 0.24
CA ILE A 73 -8.26 -4.20 -0.45
C ILE A 73 -9.24 -3.81 -1.57
N GLY A 74 -8.91 -4.18 -2.80
CA GLY A 74 -9.77 -3.95 -3.97
C GLY A 74 -9.57 -2.60 -4.63
N ASP A 75 -10.67 -1.93 -5.00
CA ASP A 75 -10.67 -0.69 -5.77
C ASP A 75 -10.63 0.55 -4.88
N ILE A 76 -9.51 0.74 -4.24
CA ILE A 76 -9.22 1.95 -3.45
C ILE A 76 -8.59 3.02 -4.36
N PRO A 77 -8.99 4.29 -4.26
CA PRO A 77 -8.44 5.37 -5.07
C PRO A 77 -6.91 5.40 -5.06
N ILE A 78 -6.34 5.73 -6.20
CA ILE A 78 -4.88 5.73 -6.43
C ILE A 78 -4.43 7.18 -6.61
N PRO A 79 -3.78 7.78 -5.61
CA PRO A 79 -3.17 9.08 -5.76
C PRO A 79 -1.97 9.02 -6.70
N MET A 80 -1.98 9.84 -7.74
CA MET A 80 -0.93 9.98 -8.75
C MET A 80 -0.21 11.30 -8.48
N ILE A 81 1.00 11.24 -7.93
CA ILE A 81 1.70 12.41 -7.40
C ILE A 81 2.71 12.95 -8.41
N ARG A 82 2.68 14.27 -8.61
CA ARG A 82 3.66 15.07 -9.38
C ARG A 82 4.44 16.00 -8.45
N LYS A 83 5.53 16.55 -8.97
CA LYS A 83 6.42 17.48 -8.25
C LYS A 83 6.99 16.92 -6.93
N ALA A 84 7.01 15.62 -6.84
CA ALA A 84 7.45 14.87 -5.67
C ALA A 84 8.66 14.00 -6.01
N GLN A 85 9.65 14.55 -6.70
CA GLN A 85 10.81 13.80 -7.19
C GLN A 85 11.62 13.16 -6.05
N HIS A 86 11.57 13.74 -4.86
CA HIS A 86 12.15 13.18 -3.66
C HIS A 86 11.39 11.96 -3.12
N MET A 87 10.13 11.77 -3.54
CA MET A 87 9.32 10.58 -3.21
C MET A 87 9.53 9.42 -4.18
N THR A 88 10.24 9.66 -5.27
CA THR A 88 10.57 8.66 -6.28
C THR A 88 12.06 8.39 -6.22
N SER A 89 12.45 7.20 -5.91
CA SER A 89 13.81 6.89 -5.49
C SER A 89 14.94 7.19 -6.49
N ALA A 90 14.68 7.24 -7.81
CA ALA A 90 15.80 7.28 -8.74
C ALA A 90 15.62 8.13 -10.00
N PHE A 91 14.42 8.47 -10.41
CA PHE A 91 14.23 9.13 -11.71
C PHE A 91 13.58 10.49 -11.55
N LYS A 92 14.35 11.52 -11.90
CA LYS A 92 13.80 12.87 -12.05
C LYS A 92 13.09 12.97 -13.39
N MET A 93 11.79 13.23 -13.36
CA MET A 93 10.98 13.41 -14.55
C MET A 93 11.00 14.88 -14.97
N ASP A 94 11.28 15.14 -16.24
CA ASP A 94 11.07 16.45 -16.82
C ASP A 94 9.57 16.66 -17.05
N GLU A 95 8.92 17.31 -16.11
CA GLU A 95 7.47 17.54 -16.13
C GLU A 95 7.03 18.51 -17.22
N LYS A 96 7.95 19.29 -17.82
CA LYS A 96 7.67 20.14 -18.98
C LYS A 96 7.61 19.31 -20.26
N LYS A 97 8.49 18.31 -20.35
CA LYS A 97 8.58 17.43 -21.51
C LYS A 97 7.52 16.32 -21.51
N TYR A 98 7.18 15.81 -20.33
CA TYR A 98 6.26 14.70 -20.20
C TYR A 98 4.89 15.14 -19.67
N PRO A 99 3.79 14.76 -20.33
CA PRO A 99 2.45 15.10 -19.88
C PRO A 99 2.14 14.43 -18.53
N MET A 100 1.12 14.94 -17.86
CA MET A 100 0.71 14.55 -16.51
C MET A 100 0.68 13.03 -16.24
N ILE A 101 0.12 12.24 -17.17
CA ILE A 101 0.06 10.78 -17.05
C ILE A 101 1.46 10.15 -16.98
N ARG A 102 2.42 10.70 -17.70
CA ARG A 102 3.79 10.16 -17.76
C ARG A 102 4.71 10.70 -16.67
N SER A 103 4.37 11.83 -16.06
CA SER A 103 5.16 12.48 -15.02
C SER A 103 4.60 12.27 -13.60
N SER A 104 3.54 11.50 -13.46
CA SER A 104 2.94 11.18 -12.17
C SER A 104 3.28 9.76 -11.74
N VAL A 105 3.45 9.57 -10.44
CA VAL A 105 3.77 8.27 -9.82
C VAL A 105 2.64 7.89 -8.87
N PRO A 106 2.13 6.65 -8.89
CA PRO A 106 1.23 6.19 -7.86
C PRO A 106 1.96 6.17 -6.51
N SER A 107 1.36 6.77 -5.48
CA SER A 107 2.01 6.84 -4.18
C SER A 107 1.01 6.85 -3.03
N ASP A 108 1.13 5.86 -2.16
CA ASP A 108 0.35 5.78 -0.93
C ASP A 108 0.89 6.71 0.16
N ARG A 109 1.97 7.48 -0.09
CA ARG A 109 2.39 8.61 0.75
C ARG A 109 1.25 9.61 0.99
N PHE A 110 0.30 9.67 0.07
CA PHE A 110 -0.93 10.44 0.25
C PHE A 110 -1.75 9.97 1.47
N TYR A 111 -1.69 8.69 1.80
CA TYR A 111 -2.49 8.07 2.87
C TYR A 111 -1.72 7.85 4.15
N ASP A 112 -0.41 7.74 4.10
CA ASP A 112 0.42 7.28 5.20
C ASP A 112 1.40 8.31 5.76
N ASP A 113 1.40 9.52 5.17
CA ASP A 113 2.16 10.68 5.65
C ASP A 113 1.18 11.86 5.76
N PHE A 114 0.73 12.14 6.97
CA PHE A 114 -0.33 13.11 7.23
C PHE A 114 0.16 14.56 7.24
N ASP A 115 1.46 14.79 7.32
CA ASP A 115 2.06 16.12 7.25
C ASP A 115 2.14 16.65 5.83
N LEU A 116 2.20 15.77 4.83
CA LEU A 116 2.27 16.17 3.43
C LEU A 116 0.98 16.86 2.97
N LYS A 117 1.16 17.90 2.15
CA LYS A 117 0.06 18.67 1.54
C LYS A 117 0.05 18.48 0.05
N PHE A 118 -1.13 18.27 -0.49
CA PHE A 118 -1.32 17.97 -1.91
C PHE A 118 -2.34 18.90 -2.53
N ASP A 119 -2.03 19.38 -3.75
CA ASP A 119 -2.94 20.20 -4.55
C ASP A 119 -3.60 19.30 -5.59
N PHE A 120 -4.92 19.13 -5.50
CA PHE A 120 -5.69 18.34 -6.46
C PHE A 120 -5.62 18.95 -7.86
N LEU A 121 -5.43 18.12 -8.88
CA LEU A 121 -5.38 18.52 -10.28
C LEU A 121 -6.62 18.04 -11.06
N LYS A 122 -6.84 16.74 -11.06
CA LYS A 122 -7.98 16.10 -11.75
C LYS A 122 -8.12 14.63 -11.38
N GLN A 123 -9.30 14.08 -11.63
CA GLN A 123 -9.51 12.63 -11.75
C GLN A 123 -9.27 12.20 -13.20
N ASP A 124 -8.73 11.00 -13.41
CA ASP A 124 -8.57 10.43 -14.75
C ASP A 124 -9.92 10.02 -15.34
N SER A 125 -10.18 10.39 -16.58
CA SER A 125 -11.46 10.08 -17.25
C SER A 125 -11.55 8.64 -17.77
N LEU A 126 -10.40 8.01 -18.05
CA LEU A 126 -10.34 6.64 -18.55
C LEU A 126 -10.13 5.63 -17.43
N ASN A 127 -9.47 6.05 -16.36
CA ASN A 127 -9.24 5.23 -15.18
C ASN A 127 -9.71 5.98 -13.92
N PRO A 128 -10.99 5.87 -13.57
CA PRO A 128 -11.61 6.68 -12.52
C PRO A 128 -11.05 6.41 -11.11
N LEU A 129 -10.22 5.41 -10.93
CA LEU A 129 -9.51 5.20 -9.67
C LEU A 129 -8.27 6.09 -9.53
N MET A 130 -7.77 6.72 -10.60
CA MET A 130 -6.59 7.55 -10.60
C MET A 130 -6.94 9.02 -10.37
N PHE A 131 -6.32 9.62 -9.35
CA PHE A 131 -6.49 11.02 -8.95
C PHE A 131 -5.15 11.71 -8.94
N TYR A 132 -4.99 12.76 -9.74
CA TYR A 132 -3.73 13.48 -9.93
C TYR A 132 -3.59 14.63 -8.96
N TYR A 133 -2.42 14.72 -8.34
CA TYR A 133 -2.05 15.77 -7.40
C TYR A 133 -0.64 16.28 -7.69
N ASN A 134 -0.39 17.54 -7.35
CA ASN A 134 0.97 18.00 -7.09
C ASN A 134 1.26 17.85 -5.59
N LEU A 135 2.48 17.51 -5.23
CA LEU A 135 2.96 17.84 -3.89
C LEU A 135 2.99 19.37 -3.80
N SER A 136 2.30 19.92 -2.81
CA SER A 136 2.18 21.38 -2.67
C SER A 136 3.55 22.02 -2.37
N ALA A 137 3.77 23.20 -2.91
CA ALA A 137 5.00 23.94 -2.64
C ALA A 137 5.18 24.33 -1.16
N VAL A 138 4.09 24.34 -0.40
CA VAL A 138 4.09 24.60 1.06
C VAL A 138 4.09 23.33 1.91
N SER A 139 4.19 22.16 1.26
CA SER A 139 4.31 20.88 1.96
C SER A 139 5.70 20.74 2.56
N PRO A 140 5.84 20.06 3.71
CA PRO A 140 7.13 19.53 4.12
C PRO A 140 7.81 18.78 2.97
N GLN A 141 9.12 18.90 2.88
CA GLN A 141 9.94 18.21 1.87
C GLN A 141 10.64 16.98 2.48
N ASP A 142 10.40 16.71 3.73
CA ASP A 142 10.86 15.53 4.45
C ASP A 142 9.73 14.50 4.51
N ILE A 143 10.00 13.27 4.09
CA ILE A 143 9.01 12.19 4.06
C ILE A 143 9.16 11.39 5.35
N ARG A 144 8.10 11.40 6.15
CA ARG A 144 8.01 10.58 7.36
C ARG A 144 6.68 9.87 7.36
N CYS A 145 6.71 8.56 7.19
CA CYS A 145 5.49 7.78 7.30
C CYS A 145 4.98 7.82 8.74
N ASP A 146 3.76 8.26 8.93
CA ASP A 146 3.06 8.18 10.22
C ASP A 146 2.53 6.78 10.48
N ILE A 147 2.11 6.09 9.41
CA ILE A 147 1.64 4.71 9.43
C ILE A 147 2.27 3.92 8.27
N TYR A 148 2.26 2.59 8.36
CA TYR A 148 2.62 1.76 7.20
C TYR A 148 1.38 1.37 6.40
N THR A 149 1.54 1.20 5.07
CA THR A 149 0.43 0.85 4.18
C THR A 149 0.80 -0.25 3.20
N GLY A 150 -0.20 -1.03 2.79
CA GLY A 150 -0.07 -2.04 1.76
C GLY A 150 -1.34 -2.18 0.93
N ARG A 151 -1.22 -2.71 -0.31
CA ARG A 151 -2.37 -2.91 -1.19
C ARG A 151 -2.52 -4.38 -1.58
N ILE A 152 -3.77 -4.87 -1.51
CA ILE A 152 -4.22 -6.13 -2.08
C ILE A 152 -5.11 -5.79 -3.28
N LYS A 153 -4.48 -5.64 -4.44
CA LYS A 153 -5.16 -5.33 -5.69
C LYS A 153 -4.78 -6.38 -6.74
N PRO A 154 -5.70 -7.27 -7.10
CA PRO A 154 -5.44 -8.29 -8.11
C PRO A 154 -5.16 -7.69 -9.48
N VAL A 155 -4.35 -8.38 -10.26
CA VAL A 155 -4.18 -8.09 -11.67
C VAL A 155 -5.43 -8.57 -12.41
N ILE A 156 -6.02 -7.67 -13.21
CA ILE A 156 -7.13 -8.04 -14.10
C ILE A 156 -6.52 -8.73 -15.31
N SER A 157 -6.75 -10.03 -15.44
CA SER A 157 -6.41 -10.81 -16.63
C SER A 157 -7.60 -11.65 -17.06
N GLU A 158 -7.66 -11.99 -18.35
CA GLU A 158 -8.75 -12.83 -18.87
C GLU A 158 -8.87 -14.14 -18.08
N GLY A 159 -10.08 -14.47 -17.69
CA GLY A 159 -10.42 -15.72 -17.01
C GLY A 159 -10.17 -15.77 -15.51
N LEU A 160 -9.64 -14.70 -14.90
CA LEU A 160 -9.43 -14.66 -13.45
C LEU A 160 -10.48 -13.78 -12.75
N ASP A 161 -11.22 -14.38 -11.81
CA ASP A 161 -12.12 -13.60 -10.96
C ASP A 161 -11.32 -12.81 -9.92
N LYS A 162 -11.44 -11.49 -9.97
CA LYS A 162 -10.82 -10.54 -9.06
C LYS A 162 -11.10 -10.89 -7.59
N TYR A 163 -12.33 -11.21 -7.27
CA TYR A 163 -12.73 -11.48 -5.89
C TYR A 163 -12.23 -12.84 -5.40
N GLN A 164 -12.13 -13.81 -6.30
CA GLN A 164 -11.51 -15.10 -5.98
C GLN A 164 -10.03 -14.91 -5.64
N GLN A 165 -9.30 -14.12 -6.42
CA GLN A 165 -7.89 -13.80 -6.11
C GLN A 165 -7.72 -13.11 -4.75
N ILE A 166 -8.63 -12.19 -4.39
CA ILE A 166 -8.62 -11.54 -3.06
C ILE A 166 -8.88 -12.58 -1.97
N ARG A 167 -9.88 -13.45 -2.12
CA ARG A 167 -10.19 -14.50 -1.14
C ARG A 167 -9.01 -15.44 -0.94
N ASP A 168 -8.39 -15.87 -2.03
CA ASP A 168 -7.24 -16.79 -1.99
C ASP A 168 -6.05 -16.14 -1.28
N TYR A 169 -5.78 -14.86 -1.58
CA TYR A 169 -4.70 -14.12 -0.92
C TYR A 169 -4.96 -13.92 0.58
N LEU A 170 -6.17 -13.53 0.96
CA LEU A 170 -6.54 -13.38 2.37
C LEU A 170 -6.49 -14.69 3.12
N SER A 171 -6.93 -15.80 2.51
CA SER A 171 -6.82 -17.13 3.09
C SER A 171 -5.36 -17.54 3.33
N LYS A 172 -4.48 -17.23 2.37
CA LYS A 172 -3.04 -17.44 2.51
C LYS A 172 -2.45 -16.55 3.63
N ALA A 173 -2.86 -15.28 3.72
CA ALA A 173 -2.41 -14.38 4.79
C ALA A 173 -2.84 -14.89 6.16
N VAL A 174 -4.09 -15.33 6.31
CA VAL A 174 -4.58 -15.95 7.55
C VAL A 174 -3.75 -17.17 7.93
N ALA A 175 -3.47 -18.07 6.97
CA ALA A 175 -2.65 -19.24 7.22
C ALA A 175 -1.22 -18.88 7.65
N ALA A 176 -0.66 -17.82 7.11
CA ALA A 176 0.68 -17.34 7.51
C ALA A 176 0.71 -16.83 8.96
N HIS A 177 -0.30 -16.07 9.38
CA HIS A 177 -0.45 -15.61 10.77
C HIS A 177 -0.66 -16.75 11.76
N GLN A 178 -1.27 -17.86 11.33
CA GLN A 178 -1.47 -19.05 12.15
C GLN A 178 -0.26 -20.00 12.19
N GLU A 179 0.91 -19.55 11.77
CA GLU A 179 2.15 -20.32 11.67
C GLU A 179 2.07 -21.58 10.78
N ALA A 180 1.06 -21.64 9.94
CA ALA A 180 0.92 -22.74 8.98
C ALA A 180 2.07 -22.77 7.96
N ASN A 181 2.81 -21.66 7.81
CA ASN A 181 3.97 -21.53 6.94
C ASN A 181 5.21 -21.17 7.76
N ARG A 182 6.13 -22.09 7.91
CA ARG A 182 7.49 -21.73 8.36
C ARG A 182 8.20 -21.03 7.21
N LEU A 183 8.72 -19.84 7.46
CA LEU A 183 9.65 -19.17 6.54
C LEU A 183 11.03 -19.82 6.70
N ASP A 184 11.22 -20.96 6.06
CA ASP A 184 12.48 -21.70 6.05
C ASP A 184 13.30 -21.48 4.75
N GLN A 185 12.77 -20.67 3.84
CA GLN A 185 13.39 -20.35 2.58
C GLN A 185 13.48 -18.84 2.38
N PHE A 186 14.69 -18.39 2.07
CA PHE A 186 14.95 -17.01 1.65
C PHE A 186 15.18 -16.98 0.14
N VAL A 187 14.35 -16.23 -0.59
CA VAL A 187 14.51 -16.01 -2.01
C VAL A 187 14.99 -14.57 -2.24
N SER A 188 16.22 -14.43 -2.70
CA SER A 188 16.78 -13.15 -3.15
C SER A 188 16.77 -13.08 -4.66
N TYR A 189 16.21 -12.01 -5.20
CA TYR A 189 16.28 -11.67 -6.60
C TYR A 189 16.85 -10.26 -6.77
N THR A 190 18.04 -10.17 -7.34
CA THR A 190 18.67 -8.92 -7.73
C THR A 190 18.70 -8.85 -9.25
N GLY A 191 17.97 -7.91 -9.83
CA GLY A 191 17.92 -7.72 -11.27
C GLY A 191 19.17 -7.05 -11.80
N GLU A 192 19.57 -7.40 -13.02
CA GLU A 192 20.59 -6.68 -13.77
C GLU A 192 20.01 -5.31 -14.20
N GLY A 193 20.58 -4.21 -13.69
CA GLY A 193 20.19 -2.87 -14.09
C GLY A 193 20.65 -2.53 -15.52
N SER A 194 20.06 -1.52 -16.10
CA SER A 194 20.36 -1.06 -17.46
C SER A 194 21.72 -0.34 -17.63
N TYR A 195 22.50 -0.22 -16.56
CA TYR A 195 23.82 0.42 -16.57
C TYR A 195 24.92 -0.65 -16.57
N SER A 196 25.95 -0.43 -17.39
CA SER A 196 27.06 -1.38 -17.59
C SER A 196 27.79 -1.84 -16.31
N ASN A 197 27.72 -1.05 -15.24
CA ASN A 197 28.35 -1.35 -13.96
C ASN A 197 27.50 -2.18 -13.01
N SER A 198 26.24 -2.40 -13.34
CA SER A 198 25.28 -3.06 -12.45
C SER A 198 25.53 -4.56 -12.28
N LEU A 199 26.13 -5.22 -13.29
CA LEU A 199 26.44 -6.64 -13.23
C LEU A 199 27.44 -6.97 -12.10
N THR A 200 28.47 -6.13 -11.93
CA THR A 200 29.47 -6.33 -10.87
C THR A 200 28.87 -6.07 -9.49
N ALA A 201 28.09 -4.99 -9.35
CA ALA A 201 27.40 -4.67 -8.11
C ALA A 201 26.38 -5.76 -7.72
N TRP A 202 25.60 -6.24 -8.67
CA TRP A 202 24.66 -7.33 -8.49
C TRP A 202 25.33 -8.62 -8.02
N ARG A 203 26.47 -9.01 -8.61
CA ARG A 203 27.23 -10.20 -8.20
C ARG A 203 27.78 -10.06 -6.79
N ALA A 204 28.32 -8.90 -6.45
CA ALA A 204 28.84 -8.62 -5.11
C ALA A 204 27.72 -8.67 -4.06
N GLU A 205 26.58 -8.11 -4.36
CA GLU A 205 25.41 -8.13 -3.47
C GLU A 205 24.90 -9.57 -3.24
N GLN A 206 24.79 -10.37 -4.30
CA GLN A 206 24.41 -11.79 -4.18
C GLN A 206 25.40 -12.60 -3.36
N GLN A 207 26.70 -12.33 -3.53
CA GLN A 207 27.73 -12.99 -2.75
C GLN A 207 27.63 -12.62 -1.26
N THR A 208 27.48 -11.33 -0.97
CA THR A 208 27.31 -10.83 0.41
C THR A 208 26.09 -11.46 1.09
N LEU A 209 24.97 -11.56 0.38
CA LEU A 209 23.76 -12.20 0.93
C LEU A 209 24.00 -13.69 1.24
N ARG A 210 24.69 -14.42 0.36
CA ARG A 210 25.02 -15.83 0.61
C ARG A 210 25.97 -16.04 1.79
N GLU A 211 26.88 -15.09 2.01
CA GLU A 211 27.84 -15.15 3.11
C GLU A 211 27.21 -14.77 4.46
N GLN A 212 26.20 -13.92 4.44
CA GLN A 212 25.53 -13.42 5.66
C GLN A 212 24.33 -14.27 6.10
N LEU A 213 23.76 -15.05 5.20
CA LEU A 213 22.63 -15.93 5.49
C LEU A 213 23.12 -17.38 5.43
N PRO A 214 23.52 -17.97 6.57
CA PRO A 214 23.84 -19.38 6.62
C PRO A 214 22.62 -20.20 6.24
N GLY A 215 22.78 -21.11 5.27
CA GLY A 215 21.77 -22.05 4.78
C GLY A 215 21.38 -23.11 5.81
#